data_38a69675f500c5f968e7c952346aadbc
#
_entry.id   38a69675f500c5f968e7c952346aadbc
#
_cell.length_a   1.000
_cell.length_b   1.000
_cell.length_c   1.000
_cell.angle_alpha   90.00
_cell.angle_beta   90.00
_cell.angle_gamma   90.00
#
_symmetry.space_group_name_H-M   'P 1'
#
loop_
_entity.id
_entity.type
_entity.pdbx_description
1 polymer ?
#
loop_
_entity_poly.entity_id
_entity_poly.type
_entity_poly.pdbx_seq_one_letter_code
_entity_poly.pdbx_strand_id
1 'polypeptide(L)'
;MCLKQATFRFFHTLLPAAIAIGLCAAVSVTSAQQAAPKFKVVAIAEKGGIHKPFVDAAKVWLAQEGARAGFTVDYIEDTNTIDDAFLSQYQLFIQLNFPPYAWTPTAMAAFERYIDEGRGGWIGFHHATLLGEFDGYPMWPWFSNFMGGIRFTKYIPTFATGTVNVEGPQHPVMSGLPAHFTIENEEWYTYDKSPRPNVHVLASVDENTYSPASPIKMGDHPVVWTNEHVKARNVYIFMGHHGELFQNPAFTTLFHNSILWAAQQ
;
A
#
# COMPACT_ATOMS: atom_id res chain seq x y z
N MET A 1 52.67 -97.31 -7.76
CA MET A 1 51.74 -96.21 -7.95
C MET A 1 51.78 -95.33 -6.72
N CYS A 2 52.48 -94.23 -6.84
CA CYS A 2 52.95 -93.46 -5.71
C CYS A 2 52.24 -92.08 -5.69
N LEU A 3 51.45 -91.82 -4.66
CA LEU A 3 50.87 -90.48 -4.43
C LEU A 3 51.87 -89.58 -3.70
N LYS A 4 52.21 -88.46 -4.30
CA LYS A 4 52.99 -87.41 -3.64
C LYS A 4 52.01 -86.40 -2.99
N GLN A 5 52.13 -86.31 -1.68
CA GLN A 5 51.47 -85.24 -0.90
C GLN A 5 52.23 -83.93 -1.11
N ALA A 6 51.49 -82.87 -1.43
CA ALA A 6 51.97 -81.46 -1.45
C ALA A 6 51.44 -80.72 -0.24
N THR A 7 52.36 -80.22 0.60
CA THR A 7 52.06 -79.42 1.80
C THR A 7 51.96 -77.95 1.39
N PHE A 8 50.78 -77.38 1.64
CA PHE A 8 50.56 -75.89 1.48
C PHE A 8 50.79 -75.16 2.82
N ARG A 9 51.72 -74.27 2.80
CA ARG A 9 51.96 -73.31 3.93
C ARG A 9 51.10 -72.10 3.78
N PHE A 10 50.21 -71.83 4.76
CA PHE A 10 49.48 -70.59 4.86
C PHE A 10 50.34 -69.47 5.44
N PHE A 11 50.53 -68.45 4.67
CA PHE A 11 51.05 -67.13 5.17
C PHE A 11 49.85 -66.28 5.62
N HIS A 12 49.84 -65.93 6.92
CA HIS A 12 48.89 -64.95 7.45
C HIS A 12 49.50 -63.56 7.27
N THR A 13 48.94 -62.77 6.38
CA THR A 13 49.20 -61.36 6.28
C THR A 13 48.17 -60.60 7.14
N LEU A 14 48.62 -59.95 8.19
CA LEU A 14 47.83 -59.01 9.00
C LEU A 14 47.71 -57.69 8.24
N LEU A 15 46.48 -57.31 7.87
CA LEU A 15 46.14 -55.98 7.40
C LEU A 15 45.86 -55.04 8.61
N PRO A 16 46.41 -53.81 8.67
CA PRO A 16 46.07 -52.85 9.69
C PRO A 16 44.67 -52.23 9.37
N ALA A 17 43.75 -52.25 10.31
CA ALA A 17 42.50 -51.55 10.22
C ALA A 17 42.72 -50.05 10.35
N ALA A 18 42.48 -49.30 9.27
CA ALA A 18 42.46 -47.84 9.30
C ALA A 18 41.11 -47.36 9.88
N ILE A 19 41.12 -46.80 11.06
CA ILE A 19 39.97 -46.13 11.69
C ILE A 19 39.78 -44.78 11.00
N ALA A 20 38.79 -44.64 10.13
CA ALA A 20 38.36 -43.37 9.56
C ALA A 20 37.52 -42.61 10.59
N ILE A 21 38.14 -41.60 11.23
CA ILE A 21 37.39 -40.65 12.09
C ILE A 21 36.64 -39.70 11.16
N GLY A 22 35.36 -39.94 10.98
CA GLY A 22 34.43 -39.01 10.27
C GLY A 22 34.23 -37.72 11.09
N LEU A 23 34.81 -36.66 10.61
CA LEU A 23 34.58 -35.29 11.17
C LEU A 23 33.18 -34.81 10.68
N CYS A 24 32.14 -35.03 11.49
CA CYS A 24 30.83 -34.40 11.24
C CYS A 24 30.95 -32.89 11.50
N ALA A 25 31.14 -32.10 10.42
CA ALA A 25 30.98 -30.66 10.50
C ALA A 25 29.50 -30.35 10.73
N ALA A 26 29.15 -29.96 11.94
CA ALA A 26 27.84 -29.41 12.25
C ALA A 26 27.70 -28.04 11.55
N VAL A 27 26.94 -28.02 10.45
CA VAL A 27 26.54 -26.77 9.81
C VAL A 27 25.52 -26.09 10.74
N SER A 28 25.99 -25.12 11.52
CA SER A 28 25.12 -24.25 12.30
C SER A 28 24.35 -23.36 11.33
N VAL A 29 23.09 -23.71 11.05
CA VAL A 29 22.15 -22.83 10.36
C VAL A 29 21.79 -21.72 11.35
N THR A 30 22.53 -20.62 11.30
CA THR A 30 22.14 -19.36 11.96
C THR A 30 20.89 -18.88 11.26
N SER A 31 19.73 -19.06 11.88
CA SER A 31 18.51 -18.35 11.47
C SER A 31 18.81 -16.85 11.64
N ALA A 32 18.90 -16.13 10.52
CA ALA A 32 18.95 -14.67 10.57
C ALA A 32 17.71 -14.19 11.28
N GLN A 33 17.85 -13.70 12.50
CA GLN A 33 16.76 -13.11 13.27
C GLN A 33 16.32 -11.85 12.52
N GLN A 34 15.11 -11.89 11.96
CA GLN A 34 14.57 -10.77 11.22
C GLN A 34 14.51 -9.56 12.16
N ALA A 35 15.13 -8.46 11.76
CA ALA A 35 15.13 -7.22 12.55
C ALA A 35 13.68 -6.80 12.82
N ALA A 36 13.42 -6.27 14.02
CA ALA A 36 12.10 -5.73 14.35
C ALA A 36 11.71 -4.64 13.34
N PRO A 37 10.43 -4.57 12.94
CA PRO A 37 9.98 -3.55 12.00
C PRO A 37 10.21 -2.16 12.58
N LYS A 38 10.57 -1.20 11.72
CA LYS A 38 10.78 0.21 12.11
C LYS A 38 9.45 0.86 12.52
N PHE A 39 8.35 0.47 11.86
CA PHE A 39 7.00 0.95 12.15
C PHE A 39 5.94 -0.07 11.71
N LYS A 40 4.73 0.14 12.20
CA LYS A 40 3.56 -0.70 11.89
C LYS A 40 2.52 0.09 11.12
N VAL A 41 1.92 -0.56 10.16
CA VAL A 41 0.85 -0.03 9.30
C VAL A 41 -0.40 -0.86 9.54
N VAL A 42 -1.56 -0.20 9.64
CA VAL A 42 -2.85 -0.87 9.46
C VAL A 42 -3.45 -0.47 8.12
N ALA A 43 -3.98 -1.44 7.38
CA ALA A 43 -4.69 -1.19 6.14
C ALA A 43 -6.13 -1.69 6.24
N ILE A 44 -7.11 -0.77 6.06
CA ILE A 44 -8.49 -1.16 5.86
C ILE A 44 -8.72 -1.38 4.37
N ALA A 45 -9.19 -2.58 4.02
CA ALA A 45 -9.31 -2.99 2.63
C ALA A 45 -10.77 -3.30 2.27
N GLU A 46 -11.21 -2.87 1.09
CA GLU A 46 -12.49 -3.29 0.53
C GLU A 46 -12.50 -4.81 0.31
N LYS A 47 -13.58 -5.48 0.76
CA LYS A 47 -13.66 -6.96 0.74
C LYS A 47 -13.88 -7.56 -0.63
N GLY A 48 -14.48 -6.82 -1.53
CA GLY A 48 -14.97 -7.36 -2.80
C GLY A 48 -15.17 -6.27 -3.84
N GLY A 49 -16.12 -6.54 -4.75
CA GLY A 49 -16.44 -5.59 -5.80
C GLY A 49 -15.42 -5.53 -6.92
N ILE A 50 -15.59 -4.52 -7.77
CA ILE A 50 -14.77 -4.33 -8.98
C ILE A 50 -13.35 -3.86 -8.68
N HIS A 51 -13.10 -3.33 -7.46
CA HIS A 51 -11.77 -2.85 -7.01
C HIS A 51 -10.94 -3.92 -6.30
N LYS A 52 -11.49 -5.14 -6.12
CA LYS A 52 -10.75 -6.25 -5.51
C LYS A 52 -9.39 -6.52 -6.19
N PRO A 53 -9.25 -6.44 -7.53
CA PRO A 53 -7.95 -6.60 -8.18
C PRO A 53 -6.89 -5.59 -7.73
N PHE A 54 -7.27 -4.33 -7.49
CA PHE A 54 -6.36 -3.33 -6.91
C PHE A 54 -5.94 -3.71 -5.49
N VAL A 55 -6.89 -4.09 -4.64
CA VAL A 55 -6.61 -4.48 -3.25
C VAL A 55 -5.69 -5.69 -3.19
N ASP A 56 -5.92 -6.70 -4.02
CA ASP A 56 -5.09 -7.91 -4.07
C ASP A 56 -3.65 -7.57 -4.51
N ALA A 57 -3.50 -6.75 -5.56
CA ALA A 57 -2.19 -6.29 -6.04
C ALA A 57 -1.49 -5.41 -4.99
N ALA A 58 -2.23 -4.52 -4.31
CA ALA A 58 -1.72 -3.71 -3.22
C ALA A 58 -1.17 -4.56 -2.08
N LYS A 59 -1.87 -5.61 -1.67
CA LYS A 59 -1.41 -6.53 -0.60
C LYS A 59 -0.09 -7.21 -0.98
N VAL A 60 0.03 -7.67 -2.23
CA VAL A 60 1.27 -8.29 -2.72
C VAL A 60 2.42 -7.28 -2.72
N TRP A 61 2.17 -6.08 -3.26
CA TRP A 61 3.17 -5.02 -3.33
C TRP A 61 3.59 -4.54 -1.92
N LEU A 62 2.63 -4.31 -1.01
CA LEU A 62 2.89 -3.88 0.36
C LEU A 62 3.71 -4.91 1.16
N ALA A 63 3.52 -6.22 0.92
CA ALA A 63 4.34 -7.25 1.55
C ALA A 63 5.81 -7.17 1.11
N GLN A 64 6.07 -6.95 -0.20
CA GLN A 64 7.42 -6.77 -0.74
C GLN A 64 8.03 -5.46 -0.26
N GLU A 65 7.27 -4.39 -0.27
CA GLU A 65 7.69 -3.07 0.15
C GLU A 65 7.99 -3.02 1.65
N GLY A 66 7.15 -3.65 2.48
CA GLY A 66 7.37 -3.77 3.92
C GLY A 66 8.66 -4.52 4.24
N ALA A 67 8.95 -5.61 3.51
CA ALA A 67 10.21 -6.34 3.66
C ALA A 67 11.42 -5.47 3.28
N ARG A 68 11.29 -4.62 2.24
CA ARG A 68 12.36 -3.73 1.74
C ARG A 68 12.58 -2.51 2.64
N ALA A 69 11.52 -1.86 3.06
CA ALA A 69 11.55 -0.58 3.80
C ALA A 69 11.57 -0.77 5.33
N GLY A 70 11.20 -1.97 5.82
CA GLY A 70 11.24 -2.33 7.23
C GLY A 70 9.96 -1.98 7.97
N PHE A 71 8.79 -2.25 7.41
CA PHE A 71 7.51 -2.12 8.11
C PHE A 71 6.66 -3.39 7.97
N THR A 72 5.67 -3.52 8.84
CA THR A 72 4.65 -4.58 8.77
C THR A 72 3.28 -4.00 8.51
N VAL A 73 2.39 -4.77 7.88
CA VAL A 73 1.02 -4.36 7.58
C VAL A 73 0.04 -5.36 8.19
N ASP A 74 -0.82 -4.86 9.08
CA ASP A 74 -1.98 -5.60 9.56
C ASP A 74 -3.21 -5.19 8.73
N TYR A 75 -4.04 -6.15 8.32
CA TYR A 75 -5.20 -5.89 7.48
C TYR A 75 -6.49 -6.05 8.27
N ILE A 76 -7.40 -5.08 8.12
CA ILE A 76 -8.78 -5.16 8.61
C ILE A 76 -9.75 -4.98 7.44
N GLU A 77 -10.95 -5.49 7.60
CA GLU A 77 -11.98 -5.49 6.56
C GLU A 77 -13.27 -4.76 6.96
N ASP A 78 -13.31 -4.26 8.18
CA ASP A 78 -14.37 -3.43 8.71
C ASP A 78 -13.84 -2.52 9.81
N THR A 79 -14.69 -1.64 10.33
CA THR A 79 -14.31 -0.62 11.30
C THR A 79 -14.63 -1.01 12.76
N ASN A 80 -15.09 -2.24 13.03
CA ASN A 80 -15.56 -2.64 14.36
C ASN A 80 -14.48 -2.66 15.42
N THR A 81 -13.24 -2.91 15.02
CA THR A 81 -12.08 -2.95 15.92
C THR A 81 -11.41 -1.59 16.12
N ILE A 82 -11.80 -0.59 15.35
CA ILE A 82 -11.14 0.72 15.37
C ILE A 82 -11.61 1.51 16.58
N ASP A 83 -10.66 1.77 17.47
CA ASP A 83 -10.76 2.72 18.60
C ASP A 83 -9.38 3.37 18.83
N ASP A 84 -9.27 4.25 19.83
CA ASP A 84 -8.01 4.92 20.14
C ASP A 84 -6.90 3.94 20.53
N ALA A 85 -7.22 2.88 21.27
CA ALA A 85 -6.22 1.89 21.72
C ALA A 85 -5.71 1.07 20.53
N PHE A 86 -6.60 0.70 19.62
CA PHE A 86 -6.24 0.01 18.37
C PHE A 86 -5.34 0.89 17.50
N LEU A 87 -5.76 2.13 17.21
CA LEU A 87 -5.01 3.04 16.34
C LEU A 87 -3.66 3.44 16.94
N SER A 88 -3.52 3.50 18.26
CA SER A 88 -2.25 3.85 18.94
C SER A 88 -1.10 2.88 18.64
N GLN A 89 -1.40 1.70 18.09
CA GLN A 89 -0.40 0.69 17.74
C GLN A 89 0.26 0.93 16.37
N TYR A 90 -0.27 1.86 15.55
CA TYR A 90 0.13 2.06 14.17
C TYR A 90 0.59 3.49 13.90
N GLN A 91 1.69 3.61 13.15
CA GLN A 91 2.23 4.87 12.68
C GLN A 91 1.58 5.35 11.37
N LEU A 92 0.92 4.43 10.65
CA LEU A 92 0.27 4.73 9.39
C LEU A 92 -1.03 3.93 9.23
N PHE A 93 -2.09 4.62 8.81
CA PHE A 93 -3.36 4.05 8.39
C PHE A 93 -3.48 4.15 6.86
N ILE A 94 -3.69 3.02 6.18
CA ILE A 94 -3.92 2.99 4.74
C ILE A 94 -5.37 2.58 4.46
N GLN A 95 -6.07 3.38 3.67
CA GLN A 95 -7.44 3.13 3.24
C GLN A 95 -7.44 2.64 1.78
N LEU A 96 -7.37 1.30 1.61
CA LEU A 96 -7.32 0.63 0.30
C LEU A 96 -8.75 0.49 -0.26
N ASN A 97 -9.20 1.51 -0.98
CA ASN A 97 -10.54 1.58 -1.57
C ASN A 97 -11.71 1.39 -0.58
N PHE A 98 -11.47 1.48 0.72
CA PHE A 98 -12.55 1.41 1.69
C PHE A 98 -13.26 2.76 1.75
N PRO A 99 -14.59 2.83 1.51
CA PRO A 99 -15.29 4.10 1.43
C PRO A 99 -15.45 4.76 2.82
N PRO A 100 -15.65 6.09 2.89
CA PRO A 100 -15.85 6.82 4.14
C PRO A 100 -17.32 6.79 4.63
N TYR A 101 -18.04 5.72 4.35
CA TYR A 101 -19.39 5.47 4.89
C TYR A 101 -19.45 4.08 5.51
N ALA A 102 -20.51 3.79 6.26
CA ALA A 102 -20.65 2.56 7.03
C ALA A 102 -19.57 2.36 8.12
N TRP A 103 -18.94 3.41 8.57
CA TRP A 103 -18.04 3.38 9.72
C TRP A 103 -18.83 3.40 11.02
N THR A 104 -18.38 2.67 12.04
CA THR A 104 -18.99 2.76 13.37
C THR A 104 -18.73 4.15 13.99
N PRO A 105 -19.64 4.69 14.82
CA PRO A 105 -19.42 5.99 15.47
C PRO A 105 -18.13 6.03 16.32
N THR A 106 -17.77 4.91 16.95
CA THR A 106 -16.53 4.80 17.71
C THR A 106 -15.30 4.94 16.81
N ALA A 107 -15.33 4.24 15.65
CA ALA A 107 -14.25 4.30 14.68
C ALA A 107 -14.10 5.70 14.07
N MET A 108 -15.21 6.35 13.73
CA MET A 108 -15.21 7.73 13.22
C MET A 108 -14.53 8.68 14.23
N ALA A 109 -14.97 8.67 15.48
CA ALA A 109 -14.43 9.55 16.52
C ALA A 109 -12.95 9.27 16.84
N ALA A 110 -12.53 8.01 16.83
CA ALA A 110 -11.12 7.64 17.05
C ALA A 110 -10.25 8.06 15.86
N PHE A 111 -10.73 7.88 14.64
CA PHE A 111 -10.01 8.27 13.43
C PHE A 111 -9.87 9.79 13.31
N GLU A 112 -10.92 10.58 13.63
CA GLU A 112 -10.84 12.04 13.70
C GLU A 112 -9.71 12.48 14.64
N ARG A 113 -9.65 11.94 15.87
CA ARG A 113 -8.56 12.24 16.81
C ARG A 113 -7.19 11.79 16.30
N TYR A 114 -7.13 10.62 15.66
CA TYR A 114 -5.88 10.09 15.11
C TYR A 114 -5.28 11.06 14.09
N ILE A 115 -6.11 11.66 13.24
CA ILE A 115 -5.71 12.62 12.21
C ILE A 115 -5.49 14.02 12.81
N ASP A 116 -6.47 14.55 13.55
CA ASP A 116 -6.43 15.94 14.03
C ASP A 116 -5.32 16.18 15.05
N GLU A 117 -5.00 15.17 15.85
CA GLU A 117 -3.95 15.26 16.86
C GLU A 117 -2.57 14.81 16.34
N GLY A 118 -2.49 14.26 15.14
CA GLY A 118 -1.25 13.77 14.54
C GLY A 118 -0.70 12.51 15.21
N ARG A 119 -1.58 11.60 15.61
CA ARG A 119 -1.18 10.35 16.29
C ARG A 119 -0.56 9.33 15.35
N GLY A 120 -0.82 9.46 14.05
CA GLY A 120 -0.26 8.66 12.97
C GLY A 120 -0.65 9.23 11.62
N GLY A 121 0.01 8.78 10.53
CA GLY A 121 -0.26 9.25 9.19
C GLY A 121 -1.42 8.53 8.51
N TRP A 122 -1.83 9.05 7.35
CA TRP A 122 -2.89 8.46 6.54
C TRP A 122 -2.57 8.49 5.04
N ILE A 123 -2.96 7.40 4.35
CA ILE A 123 -2.99 7.33 2.89
C ILE A 123 -4.34 6.76 2.48
N GLY A 124 -5.04 7.45 1.57
CA GLY A 124 -6.31 6.97 1.02
C GLY A 124 -6.27 6.87 -0.49
N PHE A 125 -6.98 5.87 -0.99
CA PHE A 125 -7.10 5.61 -2.42
C PHE A 125 -8.54 5.72 -2.88
N HIS A 126 -8.76 6.21 -4.09
CA HIS A 126 -9.94 6.14 -4.93
C HIS A 126 -11.27 6.25 -4.15
N HIS A 127 -11.84 5.14 -3.66
CA HIS A 127 -13.08 5.11 -2.88
C HIS A 127 -13.04 5.92 -1.58
N ALA A 128 -11.86 6.32 -1.08
CA ALA A 128 -11.79 7.22 0.06
C ALA A 128 -12.45 8.59 -0.20
N THR A 129 -12.76 8.92 -1.46
CA THR A 129 -13.50 10.12 -1.84
C THR A 129 -14.94 9.85 -2.32
N LEU A 130 -15.52 8.68 -2.05
CA LEU A 130 -16.95 8.47 -2.19
C LEU A 130 -17.72 9.21 -1.08
N LEU A 131 -17.69 10.53 -1.17
CA LEU A 131 -18.25 11.47 -0.20
C LEU A 131 -19.65 11.88 -0.61
N GLY A 132 -20.63 11.34 0.04
CA GLY A 132 -22.05 11.55 -0.27
C GLY A 132 -22.94 10.74 0.65
N GLU A 133 -24.16 10.52 0.19
CA GLU A 133 -25.11 9.63 0.83
C GLU A 133 -25.14 8.34 0.01
N PHE A 134 -24.67 7.23 0.60
CA PHE A 134 -24.55 5.94 -0.04
C PHE A 134 -25.15 4.84 0.82
N ASP A 135 -25.92 3.94 0.24
CA ASP A 135 -26.46 2.74 0.90
C ASP A 135 -27.24 3.06 2.19
N GLY A 136 -27.87 4.24 2.27
CA GLY A 136 -28.61 4.71 3.45
C GLY A 136 -27.74 5.34 4.54
N TYR A 137 -26.43 5.43 4.35
CA TYR A 137 -25.54 6.13 5.26
C TYR A 137 -25.43 7.61 4.88
N PRO A 138 -25.45 8.54 5.85
CA PRO A 138 -25.21 9.95 5.59
C PRO A 138 -23.74 10.19 5.24
N MET A 139 -23.47 11.28 4.52
CA MET A 139 -22.11 11.76 4.33
C MET A 139 -21.46 12.09 5.68
N TRP A 140 -20.20 11.71 5.85
CA TRP A 140 -19.38 12.07 7.00
C TRP A 140 -18.79 13.48 6.83
N PRO A 141 -19.32 14.53 7.48
CA PRO A 141 -18.94 15.92 7.19
C PRO A 141 -17.48 16.21 7.53
N TRP A 142 -16.96 15.64 8.63
CA TRP A 142 -15.57 15.81 9.00
C TRP A 142 -14.64 15.24 7.90
N PHE A 143 -14.95 14.03 7.40
CA PHE A 143 -14.12 13.41 6.36
C PHE A 143 -14.20 14.17 5.03
N SER A 144 -15.36 14.72 4.67
CA SER A 144 -15.47 15.63 3.52
C SER A 144 -14.56 16.86 3.68
N ASN A 145 -14.58 17.51 4.86
CA ASN A 145 -13.69 18.62 5.15
C ASN A 145 -12.22 18.22 5.11
N PHE A 146 -11.89 17.04 5.62
CA PHE A 146 -10.54 16.49 5.55
C PHE A 146 -10.09 16.28 4.10
N MET A 147 -10.99 15.91 3.19
CA MET A 147 -10.73 15.77 1.75
C MET A 147 -10.84 17.09 0.96
N GLY A 148 -10.91 18.25 1.64
CA GLY A 148 -11.00 19.56 0.99
C GLY A 148 -12.40 20.10 0.82
N GLY A 149 -13.39 19.53 1.51
CA GLY A 149 -14.78 19.93 1.51
C GLY A 149 -15.54 19.54 0.25
N ILE A 150 -15.12 18.48 -0.41
CA ILE A 150 -15.70 17.99 -1.66
C ILE A 150 -16.84 17.00 -1.43
N ARG A 151 -17.66 16.83 -2.47
CA ARG A 151 -18.68 15.80 -2.58
C ARG A 151 -18.52 15.09 -3.93
N PHE A 152 -18.59 13.76 -3.91
CA PHE A 152 -18.64 12.97 -5.14
C PHE A 152 -19.89 13.29 -5.97
N THR A 153 -19.74 13.41 -7.28
CA THR A 153 -20.87 13.69 -8.19
C THR A 153 -21.09 12.60 -9.22
N LYS A 154 -20.05 12.18 -9.93
CA LYS A 154 -20.11 11.15 -10.97
C LYS A 154 -18.71 10.64 -11.31
N TYR A 155 -18.69 9.63 -12.16
CA TYR A 155 -17.49 9.09 -12.78
C TYR A 155 -17.66 9.06 -14.32
N ILE A 156 -16.56 8.94 -15.03
CA ILE A 156 -16.62 8.68 -16.48
C ILE A 156 -17.06 7.22 -16.69
N PRO A 157 -18.05 6.94 -17.57
CA PRO A 157 -18.60 5.59 -17.73
C PRO A 157 -17.67 4.64 -18.50
N THR A 158 -16.65 5.18 -19.15
CA THR A 158 -15.62 4.44 -19.88
C THR A 158 -14.28 4.81 -19.31
N PHE A 159 -13.55 3.82 -18.83
CA PHE A 159 -12.20 4.04 -18.27
C PHE A 159 -11.32 4.72 -19.32
N ALA A 160 -10.51 5.67 -18.89
CA ALA A 160 -9.67 6.44 -19.79
C ALA A 160 -8.24 6.55 -19.27
N THR A 161 -7.32 6.45 -20.21
CA THR A 161 -5.93 6.85 -19.98
C THR A 161 -5.86 8.37 -19.87
N GLY A 162 -5.13 8.87 -18.87
CA GLY A 162 -4.95 10.31 -18.64
C GLY A 162 -3.51 10.66 -18.26
N THR A 163 -3.08 11.87 -18.62
CA THR A 163 -1.78 12.40 -18.20
C THR A 163 -1.91 13.13 -16.88
N VAL A 164 -1.15 12.71 -15.89
CA VAL A 164 -1.05 13.35 -14.58
C VAL A 164 0.15 14.28 -14.58
N ASN A 165 -0.09 15.56 -14.22
CA ASN A 165 0.92 16.59 -14.11
C ASN A 165 1.31 16.79 -12.65
N VAL A 166 2.61 16.81 -12.35
CA VAL A 166 3.16 17.08 -11.01
C VAL A 166 3.17 18.59 -10.78
N GLU A 167 2.49 19.05 -9.72
CA GLU A 167 2.41 20.47 -9.34
C GLU A 167 3.32 20.80 -8.15
N GLY A 168 3.52 19.85 -7.23
CA GLY A 168 4.32 20.00 -6.03
C GLY A 168 5.67 19.25 -6.07
N PRO A 169 6.58 19.51 -7.04
CA PRO A 169 7.79 18.68 -7.23
C PRO A 169 8.76 18.72 -6.06
N GLN A 170 8.66 19.72 -5.17
CA GLN A 170 9.50 19.86 -3.99
C GLN A 170 8.96 19.06 -2.77
N HIS A 171 7.72 18.59 -2.84
CA HIS A 171 7.15 17.82 -1.75
C HIS A 171 7.78 16.41 -1.73
N PRO A 172 8.18 15.86 -0.56
CA PRO A 172 8.86 14.56 -0.47
C PRO A 172 8.12 13.41 -1.15
N VAL A 173 6.79 13.43 -1.11
CA VAL A 173 5.91 12.44 -1.77
C VAL A 173 6.14 12.40 -3.28
N MET A 174 6.51 13.52 -3.91
CA MET A 174 6.72 13.64 -5.35
C MET A 174 8.18 13.41 -5.78
N SER A 175 9.06 13.10 -4.84
CA SER A 175 10.49 12.90 -5.12
C SER A 175 10.73 11.76 -6.14
N GLY A 176 11.56 12.04 -7.15
CA GLY A 176 11.90 11.08 -8.19
C GLY A 176 10.82 10.82 -9.25
N LEU A 177 9.67 11.48 -9.15
CA LEU A 177 8.65 11.42 -10.19
C LEU A 177 9.00 12.35 -11.36
N PRO A 178 8.66 11.96 -12.61
CA PRO A 178 8.76 12.86 -13.76
C PRO A 178 7.74 14.00 -13.64
N ALA A 179 7.96 15.10 -14.36
CA ALA A 179 7.04 16.25 -14.35
C ALA A 179 5.60 15.89 -14.77
N HIS A 180 5.45 14.84 -15.55
CA HIS A 180 4.17 14.26 -15.93
C HIS A 180 4.33 12.76 -16.16
N PHE A 181 3.27 11.99 -15.90
CA PHE A 181 3.22 10.55 -16.15
C PHE A 181 1.82 10.12 -16.59
N THR A 182 1.74 9.00 -17.27
CA THR A 182 0.47 8.47 -17.78
C THR A 182 -0.11 7.46 -16.78
N ILE A 183 -1.41 7.58 -16.54
CA ILE A 183 -2.21 6.56 -15.86
C ILE A 183 -3.15 5.95 -16.88
N GLU A 184 -3.03 4.66 -17.10
CA GLU A 184 -3.80 3.93 -18.09
C GLU A 184 -5.11 3.41 -17.47
N ASN A 185 -6.17 3.50 -18.26
CA ASN A 185 -7.44 2.79 -18.01
C ASN A 185 -8.04 3.03 -16.61
N GLU A 186 -8.05 4.28 -16.13
CA GLU A 186 -8.56 4.64 -14.80
C GLU A 186 -10.03 5.10 -14.87
N GLU A 187 -10.77 4.92 -13.77
CA GLU A 187 -12.12 5.42 -13.56
C GLU A 187 -12.06 6.82 -12.94
N TRP A 188 -12.09 7.86 -13.75
CA TRP A 188 -11.97 9.24 -13.28
C TRP A 188 -13.29 9.74 -12.65
N TYR A 189 -13.25 10.07 -11.35
CA TYR A 189 -14.38 10.71 -10.64
C TYR A 189 -14.42 12.20 -10.90
N THR A 190 -15.59 12.78 -10.66
CA THR A 190 -15.75 14.22 -10.52
C THR A 190 -16.40 14.56 -9.20
N TYR A 191 -16.06 15.71 -8.68
CA TYR A 191 -16.62 16.26 -7.44
C TYR A 191 -17.43 17.51 -7.74
N ASP A 192 -18.22 17.97 -6.75
CA ASP A 192 -19.02 19.18 -6.85
C ASP A 192 -18.18 20.45 -7.03
N LYS A 193 -16.93 20.40 -6.61
CA LYS A 193 -15.93 21.47 -6.73
C LYS A 193 -14.51 20.91 -6.64
N SER A 194 -13.51 21.72 -7.02
CA SER A 194 -12.11 21.36 -6.78
C SER A 194 -11.78 21.44 -5.27
N PRO A 195 -11.01 20.48 -4.71
CA PRO A 195 -10.50 20.54 -3.35
C PRO A 195 -9.41 21.61 -3.14
N ARG A 196 -8.82 22.12 -4.22
CA ARG A 196 -7.63 22.99 -4.24
C ARG A 196 -7.64 24.17 -3.25
N PRO A 197 -8.77 24.87 -2.99
CA PRO A 197 -8.76 25.96 -2.02
C PRO A 197 -8.49 25.54 -0.58
N ASN A 198 -8.67 24.25 -0.26
CA ASN A 198 -8.63 23.71 1.10
C ASN A 198 -7.57 22.62 1.31
N VAL A 199 -6.74 22.33 0.28
CA VAL A 199 -5.69 21.31 0.34
C VAL A 199 -4.46 21.76 -0.44
N HIS A 200 -3.33 21.15 -0.16
CA HIS A 200 -2.11 21.32 -0.96
C HIS A 200 -2.10 20.28 -2.08
N VAL A 201 -2.36 20.71 -3.30
CA VAL A 201 -2.38 19.84 -4.48
C VAL A 201 -0.95 19.51 -4.90
N LEU A 202 -0.67 18.22 -5.06
CA LEU A 202 0.63 17.69 -5.49
C LEU A 202 0.62 17.26 -6.96
N ALA A 203 -0.53 16.83 -7.48
CA ALA A 203 -0.69 16.51 -8.89
C ALA A 203 -2.15 16.65 -9.34
N SER A 204 -2.35 16.96 -10.61
CA SER A 204 -3.65 17.01 -11.29
C SER A 204 -3.63 16.23 -12.58
N VAL A 205 -4.79 15.73 -13.02
CA VAL A 205 -4.92 15.11 -14.35
C VAL A 205 -5.33 16.16 -15.39
N ASP A 206 -4.69 16.12 -16.56
CA ASP A 206 -5.16 16.90 -17.72
C ASP A 206 -6.28 16.13 -18.43
N GLU A 207 -7.51 16.54 -18.18
CA GLU A 207 -8.72 15.93 -18.75
C GLU A 207 -8.81 16.04 -20.28
N ASN A 208 -7.98 16.86 -20.92
CA ASN A 208 -7.89 16.94 -22.38
C ASN A 208 -7.09 15.80 -22.99
N THR A 209 -6.32 15.09 -22.15
CA THR A 209 -5.54 13.90 -22.55
C THR A 209 -6.32 12.61 -22.43
N TYR A 210 -7.56 12.63 -21.93
CA TYR A 210 -8.35 11.41 -21.78
C TYR A 210 -8.50 10.64 -23.10
N SER A 211 -8.13 9.37 -23.06
CA SER A 211 -8.28 8.45 -24.18
C SER A 211 -8.93 7.14 -23.69
N PRO A 212 -10.19 6.86 -24.08
CA PRO A 212 -11.07 7.69 -24.92
C PRO A 212 -11.47 9.00 -24.26
N ALA A 213 -11.75 10.02 -25.06
CA ALA A 213 -12.19 11.32 -24.58
C ALA A 213 -13.52 11.23 -23.84
N SER A 214 -13.67 11.98 -22.74
CA SER A 214 -14.91 12.07 -21.97
C SER A 214 -15.48 13.49 -22.00
N PRO A 215 -16.82 13.64 -22.12
CA PRO A 215 -17.49 14.92 -21.93
C PRO A 215 -17.64 15.27 -20.44
N ILE A 216 -17.44 14.30 -19.53
CA ILE A 216 -17.52 14.49 -18.09
C ILE A 216 -16.16 15.00 -17.61
N LYS A 217 -16.12 16.23 -17.15
CA LYS A 217 -14.91 16.94 -16.73
C LYS A 217 -15.20 17.83 -15.53
N MET A 218 -14.17 18.07 -14.71
CA MET A 218 -14.15 19.05 -13.63
C MET A 218 -13.55 20.39 -14.09
N GLY A 219 -12.62 20.34 -15.05
CA GLY A 219 -11.77 21.49 -15.43
C GLY A 219 -10.49 21.54 -14.60
N ASP A 220 -10.55 21.93 -13.32
CA ASP A 220 -9.44 21.75 -12.38
C ASP A 220 -9.63 20.40 -11.66
N HIS A 221 -8.73 19.46 -11.90
CA HIS A 221 -8.89 18.09 -11.46
C HIS A 221 -7.68 17.57 -10.65
N PRO A 222 -7.53 17.97 -9.38
CA PRO A 222 -6.55 17.40 -8.48
C PRO A 222 -6.73 15.89 -8.30
N VAL A 223 -5.63 15.15 -8.34
CA VAL A 223 -5.63 13.68 -8.19
C VAL A 223 -4.64 13.18 -7.14
N VAL A 224 -3.74 14.03 -6.65
CA VAL A 224 -2.90 13.77 -5.48
C VAL A 224 -2.84 15.04 -4.65
N TRP A 225 -3.14 14.94 -3.36
CA TRP A 225 -3.05 16.08 -2.45
C TRP A 225 -2.81 15.68 -1.01
N THR A 226 -2.40 16.67 -0.21
CA THR A 226 -2.32 16.60 1.26
C THR A 226 -3.20 17.69 1.87
N ASN A 227 -3.75 17.44 3.06
CA ASN A 227 -4.41 18.47 3.86
C ASN A 227 -3.47 18.91 4.99
N GLU A 228 -3.01 20.16 4.92
CA GLU A 228 -2.08 20.75 5.90
C GLU A 228 -2.81 21.43 7.08
N HIS A 229 -4.15 21.39 7.12
CA HIS A 229 -4.96 21.94 8.21
C HIS A 229 -5.14 20.95 9.39
N VAL A 230 -4.66 19.72 9.25
CA VAL A 230 -4.61 18.71 10.31
C VAL A 230 -3.16 18.41 10.69
N LYS A 231 -2.94 17.82 11.87
CA LYS A 231 -1.56 17.53 12.32
C LYS A 231 -0.95 16.28 11.69
N ALA A 232 -1.77 15.28 11.38
CA ALA A 232 -1.30 14.05 10.74
C ALA A 232 -0.79 14.33 9.33
N ARG A 233 0.37 13.76 8.97
CA ARG A 233 0.77 13.70 7.57
C ARG A 233 -0.18 12.80 6.80
N ASN A 234 -0.71 13.29 5.70
CA ASN A 234 -1.75 12.59 4.98
C ASN A 234 -1.58 12.76 3.47
N VAL A 235 -1.92 11.73 2.70
CA VAL A 235 -1.88 11.77 1.24
C VAL A 235 -3.13 11.07 0.71
N TYR A 236 -3.88 11.77 -0.12
CA TYR A 236 -4.86 11.14 -0.97
C TYR A 236 -4.26 10.88 -2.36
N ILE A 237 -4.43 9.68 -2.86
CA ILE A 237 -4.04 9.23 -4.19
C ILE A 237 -5.29 8.75 -4.90
N PHE A 238 -5.70 9.51 -5.91
CA PHE A 238 -6.94 9.23 -6.65
C PHE A 238 -6.94 7.86 -7.32
N MET A 239 -5.82 7.48 -7.94
CA MET A 239 -5.69 6.24 -8.72
C MET A 239 -5.84 5.03 -7.80
N GLY A 240 -6.70 4.09 -8.20
CA GLY A 240 -6.98 2.94 -7.34
C GLY A 240 -7.97 1.93 -7.92
N HIS A 241 -8.31 2.03 -9.20
CA HIS A 241 -9.33 1.16 -9.77
C HIS A 241 -8.77 -0.22 -10.19
N HIS A 242 -7.55 -0.27 -10.75
CA HIS A 242 -6.98 -1.48 -11.34
C HIS A 242 -5.69 -1.95 -10.69
N GLY A 243 -5.49 -3.27 -10.65
CA GLY A 243 -4.26 -3.89 -10.13
C GLY A 243 -3.02 -3.62 -10.97
N GLU A 244 -3.18 -3.31 -12.27
CA GLU A 244 -2.11 -2.97 -13.20
C GLU A 244 -1.36 -1.68 -12.83
N LEU A 245 -1.95 -0.82 -12.00
CA LEU A 245 -1.28 0.35 -11.42
C LEU A 245 0.05 -0.02 -10.74
N PHE A 246 0.15 -1.20 -10.14
CA PHE A 246 1.38 -1.68 -9.51
C PHE A 246 2.49 -2.06 -10.51
N GLN A 247 2.22 -2.05 -11.81
CA GLN A 247 3.21 -2.16 -12.89
C GLN A 247 3.70 -0.78 -13.37
N ASN A 248 3.05 0.31 -12.94
CA ASN A 248 3.45 1.68 -13.29
C ASN A 248 4.50 2.19 -12.30
N PRO A 249 5.76 2.47 -12.76
CA PRO A 249 6.82 2.92 -11.86
C PRO A 249 6.54 4.26 -11.17
N ALA A 250 5.82 5.17 -11.83
CA ALA A 250 5.46 6.45 -11.22
C ALA A 250 4.45 6.25 -10.09
N PHE A 251 3.43 5.40 -10.27
CA PHE A 251 2.47 5.06 -9.23
C PHE A 251 3.15 4.39 -8.03
N THR A 252 3.99 3.39 -8.25
CA THR A 252 4.67 2.68 -7.16
C THR A 252 5.68 3.56 -6.43
N THR A 253 6.36 4.48 -7.14
CA THR A 253 7.24 5.48 -6.51
C THR A 253 6.42 6.46 -5.66
N LEU A 254 5.30 6.96 -6.18
CA LEU A 254 4.38 7.82 -5.43
C LEU A 254 3.89 7.15 -4.14
N PHE A 255 3.46 5.91 -4.22
CA PHE A 255 2.96 5.17 -3.06
C PHE A 255 4.08 4.89 -2.05
N HIS A 256 5.26 4.45 -2.52
CA HIS A 256 6.44 4.28 -1.67
C HIS A 256 6.79 5.55 -0.89
N ASN A 257 6.92 6.68 -1.59
CA ASN A 257 7.24 7.96 -0.98
C ASN A 257 6.17 8.38 0.04
N SER A 258 4.89 8.15 -0.29
CA SER A 258 3.76 8.46 0.59
C SER A 258 3.84 7.66 1.90
N ILE A 259 4.17 6.36 1.84
CA ILE A 259 4.33 5.51 3.03
C ILE A 259 5.45 6.05 3.92
N LEU A 260 6.63 6.28 3.34
CA LEU A 260 7.78 6.74 4.12
C LEU A 260 7.57 8.13 4.72
N TRP A 261 6.91 9.03 3.99
CA TRP A 261 6.63 10.37 4.46
C TRP A 261 5.52 10.41 5.51
N ALA A 262 4.41 9.71 5.27
CA ALA A 262 3.26 9.75 6.18
C ALA A 262 3.50 8.99 7.49
N ALA A 263 4.34 7.93 7.48
CA ALA A 263 4.69 7.21 8.70
C ALA A 263 5.65 7.96 9.66
N GLN A 264 6.27 9.05 9.19
CA GLN A 264 7.15 9.90 10.00
C GLN A 264 6.31 10.99 10.68
N GLN A 265 6.20 10.96 11.98
CA GLN A 265 5.48 11.96 12.79
C GLN A 265 6.45 12.95 13.44
#